data_34413deb0bf9214c2ec3592f725646a3
#
_entry.id   34413deb0bf9214c2ec3592f725646a3
#
_cell.length_a   1.000
_cell.length_b   1.000
_cell.length_c   1.000
_cell.angle_alpha   90.00
_cell.angle_beta   90.00
_cell.angle_gamma   90.00
#
_symmetry.space_group_name_H-M   'P 1'
#
loop_
_entity.id
_entity.type
_entity.pdbx_description
1 polymer ?
#
loop_
_entity_poly.entity_id
_entity_poly.type
_entity_poly.pdbx_seq_one_letter_code
_entity_poly.pdbx_strand_id
1 'polypeptide(L)'
;MTRRHLAFALATVLMTLTALAAVTYGQSGEYKIGVLEPLTGPLAGEGKRHLEGFEIVRDMINDRGGVMGKKLTFVVADAPDPTAAATEATRLATREGAKIIVGTFSSRLCGAASEAAARQNVIYWETSCVDPRFNKRGLKNVYRTEIDATGFGWYNIEFIAKHLAPRFGKKPNELKIAFLSEDSSYGQGVTESARQRAKNEFGMQEVAAEYYNFQTINDFTPIIVKFKQLAPDIVHHIGYTNDAPLFWRQAKEQGFLFKAHVHAGATGYGSSDFGKAMGNDANGAFALLEPGPGFKLESLKPDGQKIEKEFRDAVQKRTGSYPLGAHQLAGGGLWLLKLVLDRSKTDDPDKFRDAVMSLDLPVGSMINGWGVKFNQEGQNANDRVQHYMLQWQNGQLVTVWPEEFTTMRAKWIPLPAWDQRK
;
A
#
# COMPACT_ATOMS: atom_id res chain seq x y z
N MET A 1 -53.73 -46.06 2.25
CA MET A 1 -52.31 -45.69 2.21
C MET A 1 -51.49 -46.88 2.65
N THR A 2 -50.74 -47.50 1.77
CA THR A 2 -50.01 -48.74 2.04
C THR A 2 -48.70 -48.45 2.77
N ARG A 3 -48.25 -49.38 3.63
CA ARG A 3 -46.98 -49.30 4.39
C ARG A 3 -45.76 -48.85 3.56
N ARG A 4 -45.78 -49.06 2.25
CA ARG A 4 -44.73 -48.59 1.30
C ARG A 4 -44.67 -47.07 1.13
N HIS A 5 -45.78 -46.35 1.19
CA HIS A 5 -45.85 -44.89 1.06
C HIS A 5 -45.36 -44.19 2.30
N LEU A 6 -45.54 -44.79 3.50
CA LEU A 6 -45.03 -44.26 4.76
C LEU A 6 -43.48 -44.37 4.86
N ALA A 7 -42.91 -45.47 4.35
CA ALA A 7 -41.46 -45.65 4.34
C ALA A 7 -40.75 -44.69 3.35
N PHE A 8 -41.36 -44.36 2.21
CA PHE A 8 -40.82 -43.39 1.25
C PHE A 8 -40.88 -41.94 1.82
N ALA A 9 -41.96 -41.60 2.48
CA ALA A 9 -42.08 -40.28 3.10
C ALA A 9 -41.10 -40.07 4.26
N LEU A 10 -40.85 -41.09 5.09
CA LEU A 10 -39.86 -41.03 6.14
C LEU A 10 -38.40 -40.94 5.61
N ALA A 11 -38.10 -41.66 4.53
CA ALA A 11 -36.75 -41.60 3.92
C ALA A 11 -36.47 -40.23 3.28
N THR A 12 -37.48 -39.60 2.64
CA THR A 12 -37.32 -38.26 2.04
C THR A 12 -37.20 -37.17 3.11
N VAL A 13 -37.91 -37.27 4.22
CA VAL A 13 -37.77 -36.33 5.36
C VAL A 13 -36.43 -36.50 6.07
N LEU A 14 -35.90 -37.72 6.19
CA LEU A 14 -34.56 -37.96 6.78
C LEU A 14 -33.45 -37.43 5.86
N MET A 15 -33.57 -37.56 4.54
CA MET A 15 -32.60 -37.00 3.58
C MET A 15 -32.63 -35.46 3.54
N THR A 16 -33.80 -34.84 3.67
CA THR A 16 -33.89 -33.38 3.75
C THR A 16 -33.37 -32.82 5.06
N LEU A 17 -33.54 -33.51 6.19
CA LEU A 17 -32.96 -33.13 7.48
C LEU A 17 -31.43 -33.29 7.52
N THR A 18 -30.85 -34.30 6.85
CA THR A 18 -29.39 -34.41 6.72
C THR A 18 -28.79 -33.39 5.76
N ALA A 19 -29.50 -32.97 4.70
CA ALA A 19 -29.06 -31.92 3.80
C ALA A 19 -29.14 -30.51 4.45
N LEU A 20 -30.11 -30.26 5.35
CA LEU A 20 -30.15 -29.00 6.11
C LEU A 20 -29.14 -28.95 7.26
N ALA A 21 -28.72 -30.09 7.83
CA ALA A 21 -27.70 -30.15 8.87
C ALA A 21 -26.28 -29.93 8.31
N ALA A 22 -26.05 -30.02 6.99
CA ALA A 22 -24.78 -29.77 6.33
C ALA A 22 -24.47 -28.28 6.05
N VAL A 23 -25.41 -27.37 6.35
CA VAL A 23 -25.28 -25.93 6.07
C VAL A 23 -24.97 -25.07 7.30
N THR A 24 -24.95 -25.66 8.47
CA THR A 24 -24.58 -24.94 9.72
C THR A 24 -23.36 -25.56 10.42
N TYR A 25 -22.27 -25.74 9.69
CA TYR A 25 -20.96 -25.68 10.36
C TYR A 25 -20.68 -24.19 10.63
N GLY A 26 -21.30 -23.65 11.65
CA GLY A 26 -20.96 -22.35 12.20
C GLY A 26 -19.46 -22.39 12.59
N GLN A 27 -18.73 -21.35 12.23
CA GLN A 27 -17.35 -21.13 12.65
C GLN A 27 -17.26 -21.34 14.16
N SER A 28 -16.67 -22.45 14.62
CA SER A 28 -16.53 -22.74 16.04
C SER A 28 -15.29 -21.99 16.57
N GLY A 29 -15.53 -20.87 17.25
CA GLY A 29 -14.50 -20.06 17.89
C GLY A 29 -13.98 -18.90 17.04
N GLU A 30 -13.09 -18.13 17.65
CA GLU A 30 -12.46 -16.96 17.04
C GLU A 30 -10.96 -17.22 16.77
N TYR A 31 -10.47 -16.66 15.66
CA TYR A 31 -9.04 -16.53 15.39
C TYR A 31 -8.67 -15.05 15.53
N LYS A 32 -7.94 -14.73 16.59
CA LYS A 32 -7.63 -13.37 16.99
C LYS A 32 -6.26 -12.96 16.47
N ILE A 33 -6.17 -11.80 15.78
CA ILE A 33 -4.89 -11.16 15.43
C ILE A 33 -4.84 -9.75 16.01
N GLY A 34 -3.63 -9.27 16.31
CA GLY A 34 -3.39 -7.87 16.66
C GLY A 34 -3.33 -7.00 15.40
N VAL A 35 -3.96 -5.82 15.47
CA VAL A 35 -3.84 -4.78 14.43
C VAL A 35 -3.25 -3.54 15.08
N LEU A 36 -2.10 -3.09 14.58
CA LEU A 36 -1.34 -2.00 15.16
C LEU A 36 -1.20 -0.86 14.15
N GLU A 37 -1.92 0.25 14.38
CA GLU A 37 -2.00 1.35 13.43
C GLU A 37 -1.87 2.72 14.13
N PRO A 38 -1.36 3.76 13.45
CA PRO A 38 -1.39 5.13 13.97
C PRO A 38 -2.82 5.70 13.85
N LEU A 39 -3.64 5.52 14.89
CA LEU A 39 -5.04 5.98 14.91
C LEU A 39 -5.20 7.39 15.47
N THR A 40 -4.15 7.91 16.10
CA THR A 40 -4.03 9.29 16.58
C THR A 40 -2.74 9.94 16.07
N GLY A 41 -2.60 11.26 16.24
CA GLY A 41 -1.41 12.01 15.79
C GLY A 41 -1.40 12.32 14.29
N PRO A 42 -0.23 12.71 13.74
CA PRO A 42 -0.11 13.24 12.38
C PRO A 42 -0.48 12.26 11.26
N LEU A 43 -0.40 10.95 11.51
CA LEU A 43 -0.70 9.88 10.54
C LEU A 43 -2.07 9.24 10.74
N ALA A 44 -2.93 9.83 11.61
CA ALA A 44 -4.22 9.23 11.98
C ALA A 44 -5.17 9.02 10.78
N GLY A 45 -5.09 9.88 9.79
CA GLY A 45 -5.92 9.77 8.58
C GLY A 45 -5.59 8.51 7.78
N GLU A 46 -4.30 8.28 7.55
CA GLU A 46 -3.80 7.10 6.85
C GLU A 46 -4.02 5.82 7.64
N GLY A 47 -3.69 5.83 8.94
CA GLY A 47 -3.88 4.66 9.80
C GLY A 47 -5.34 4.20 9.91
N LYS A 48 -6.28 5.14 9.97
CA LYS A 48 -7.72 4.81 9.96
C LYS A 48 -8.17 4.20 8.63
N ARG A 49 -7.70 4.72 7.49
CA ARG A 49 -7.99 4.12 6.17
C ARG A 49 -7.36 2.74 6.02
N HIS A 50 -6.16 2.54 6.58
CA HIS A 50 -5.49 1.25 6.58
C HIS A 50 -6.26 0.23 7.41
N LEU A 51 -6.69 0.60 8.63
CA LEU A 51 -7.56 -0.21 9.47
C LEU A 51 -8.89 -0.56 8.77
N GLU A 52 -9.52 0.41 8.10
CA GLU A 52 -10.75 0.17 7.33
C GLU A 52 -10.53 -0.87 6.21
N GLY A 53 -9.38 -0.80 5.52
CA GLY A 53 -8.98 -1.81 4.52
C GLY A 53 -8.85 -3.21 5.13
N PHE A 54 -8.23 -3.34 6.30
CA PHE A 54 -8.17 -4.60 7.05
C PHE A 54 -9.55 -5.12 7.43
N GLU A 55 -10.43 -4.25 7.92
CA GLU A 55 -11.78 -4.64 8.32
C GLU A 55 -12.61 -5.15 7.13
N ILE A 56 -12.50 -4.50 5.97
CA ILE A 56 -13.20 -4.93 4.74
C ILE A 56 -12.73 -6.33 4.35
N VAL A 57 -11.43 -6.58 4.32
CA VAL A 57 -10.89 -7.90 3.94
C VAL A 57 -11.12 -8.95 5.03
N ARG A 58 -11.11 -8.58 6.31
CA ARG A 58 -11.57 -9.47 7.39
C ARG A 58 -12.98 -9.98 7.14
N ASP A 59 -13.89 -9.08 6.78
CA ASP A 59 -15.28 -9.44 6.51
C ASP A 59 -15.37 -10.35 5.26
N MET A 60 -14.64 -10.04 4.18
CA MET A 60 -14.52 -10.91 3.00
C MET A 60 -13.98 -12.30 3.34
N ILE A 61 -13.01 -12.40 4.25
CA ILE A 61 -12.44 -13.67 4.75
C ILE A 61 -13.49 -14.44 5.56
N ASN A 62 -14.21 -13.76 6.45
CA ASN A 62 -15.23 -14.36 7.28
C ASN A 62 -16.42 -14.90 6.48
N ASP A 63 -16.83 -14.21 5.42
CA ASP A 63 -17.86 -14.68 4.47
C ASP A 63 -17.47 -15.98 3.75
N ARG A 64 -16.16 -16.32 3.75
CA ARG A 64 -15.58 -17.56 3.18
C ARG A 64 -15.23 -18.63 4.22
N GLY A 65 -15.74 -18.50 5.45
CA GLY A 65 -15.48 -19.47 6.52
C GLY A 65 -14.29 -19.12 7.41
N GLY A 66 -13.76 -17.89 7.32
CA GLY A 66 -12.73 -17.38 8.21
C GLY A 66 -11.34 -17.94 7.94
N VAL A 67 -10.56 -18.08 9.00
CA VAL A 67 -9.19 -18.59 8.99
C VAL A 67 -9.17 -19.92 9.78
N MET A 68 -8.70 -20.99 9.15
CA MET A 68 -8.66 -22.33 9.75
C MET A 68 -10.02 -22.77 10.36
N GLY A 69 -11.14 -22.38 9.72
CA GLY A 69 -12.50 -22.67 10.18
C GLY A 69 -12.98 -21.83 11.35
N LYS A 70 -12.27 -20.79 11.73
CA LYS A 70 -12.61 -19.85 12.81
C LYS A 70 -12.89 -18.46 12.28
N LYS A 71 -13.76 -17.72 12.92
CA LYS A 71 -14.04 -16.31 12.60
C LYS A 71 -12.80 -15.46 12.90
N LEU A 72 -12.29 -14.74 11.89
CA LEU A 72 -11.19 -13.79 12.08
C LEU A 72 -11.69 -12.55 12.84
N THR A 73 -11.01 -12.22 13.95
CA THR A 73 -11.30 -11.04 14.78
C THR A 73 -10.04 -10.24 15.04
N PHE A 74 -10.20 -8.93 15.32
CA PHE A 74 -9.09 -8.01 15.56
C PHE A 74 -9.07 -7.49 17.00
N VAL A 75 -7.85 -7.39 17.55
CA VAL A 75 -7.54 -6.54 18.68
C VAL A 75 -6.77 -5.35 18.16
N VAL A 76 -7.43 -4.20 18.10
CA VAL A 76 -6.86 -2.98 17.54
C VAL A 76 -6.09 -2.22 18.62
N ALA A 77 -4.91 -1.69 18.27
CA ALA A 77 -4.06 -0.87 19.11
C ALA A 77 -3.58 0.38 18.36
N ASP A 78 -3.49 1.50 19.07
CA ASP A 78 -3.01 2.79 18.54
C ASP A 78 -1.50 2.91 18.72
N ALA A 79 -0.80 3.28 17.65
CA ALA A 79 0.64 3.47 17.61
C ALA A 79 1.01 4.84 17.01
N PRO A 80 0.76 5.97 17.71
CA PRO A 80 1.06 7.30 17.17
C PRO A 80 2.55 7.60 17.03
N ASP A 81 3.40 6.86 17.74
CA ASP A 81 4.85 7.03 17.75
C ASP A 81 5.58 5.69 17.98
N PRO A 82 6.92 5.62 17.79
CA PRO A 82 7.67 4.37 17.94
C PRO A 82 7.62 3.75 19.33
N THR A 83 7.51 4.56 20.39
CA THR A 83 7.43 4.07 21.78
C THR A 83 6.10 3.38 22.02
N ALA A 84 5.01 4.00 21.59
CA ALA A 84 3.68 3.42 21.63
C ALA A 84 3.62 2.13 20.77
N ALA A 85 4.22 2.15 19.58
CA ALA A 85 4.27 0.97 18.69
C ALA A 85 4.93 -0.23 19.36
N ALA A 86 6.06 -0.05 20.04
CA ALA A 86 6.74 -1.12 20.79
C ALA A 86 5.93 -1.61 22.01
N THR A 87 5.33 -0.67 22.75
CA THR A 87 4.53 -0.96 23.94
C THR A 87 3.28 -1.75 23.57
N GLU A 88 2.55 -1.30 22.56
CA GLU A 88 1.32 -1.94 22.12
C GLU A 88 1.57 -3.28 21.41
N ALA A 89 2.65 -3.42 20.64
CA ALA A 89 3.05 -4.72 20.10
C ALA A 89 3.33 -5.74 21.22
N THR A 90 4.00 -5.30 22.29
CA THR A 90 4.23 -6.14 23.48
C THR A 90 2.90 -6.49 24.17
N ARG A 91 2.00 -5.53 24.35
CA ARG A 91 0.68 -5.75 24.97
C ARG A 91 -0.16 -6.75 24.17
N LEU A 92 -0.22 -6.56 22.83
CA LEU A 92 -0.95 -7.47 21.94
C LEU A 92 -0.43 -8.91 22.05
N ALA A 93 0.89 -9.10 22.13
CA ALA A 93 1.52 -10.41 22.27
C ALA A 93 1.26 -11.05 23.63
N THR A 94 1.48 -10.29 24.75
CA THR A 94 1.54 -10.87 26.09
C THR A 94 0.20 -10.89 26.82
N ARG A 95 -0.61 -9.82 26.68
CA ARG A 95 -1.90 -9.71 27.39
C ARG A 95 -3.07 -10.20 26.55
N GLU A 96 -3.06 -9.88 25.25
CA GLU A 96 -4.15 -10.28 24.36
C GLU A 96 -3.93 -11.66 23.73
N GLY A 97 -2.70 -12.19 23.82
CA GLY A 97 -2.33 -13.53 23.33
C GLY A 97 -2.31 -13.62 21.79
N ALA A 98 -2.18 -12.48 21.09
CA ALA A 98 -2.09 -12.47 19.65
C ALA A 98 -0.82 -13.21 19.18
N LYS A 99 -0.98 -14.16 18.26
CA LYS A 99 0.12 -14.91 17.65
C LYS A 99 0.65 -14.22 16.39
N ILE A 100 -0.16 -13.35 15.83
CA ILE A 100 0.16 -12.53 14.64
C ILE A 100 -0.23 -11.09 14.94
N ILE A 101 0.66 -10.16 14.62
CA ILE A 101 0.41 -8.71 14.62
C ILE A 101 0.55 -8.22 13.19
N VAL A 102 -0.46 -7.53 12.65
CA VAL A 102 -0.44 -6.85 11.37
C VAL A 102 -0.34 -5.34 11.55
N GLY A 103 0.23 -4.64 10.59
CA GLY A 103 0.49 -3.20 10.60
C GLY A 103 2.00 -3.00 10.50
N THR A 104 2.56 -1.86 10.68
CA THR A 104 1.98 -0.53 10.88
C THR A 104 1.92 0.21 9.53
N PHE A 105 1.17 1.29 9.39
CA PHE A 105 1.18 2.05 8.14
C PHE A 105 2.55 2.68 7.83
N SER A 106 3.31 3.06 8.85
CA SER A 106 4.47 3.95 8.68
C SER A 106 5.82 3.26 8.88
N SER A 107 6.77 3.54 7.97
CA SER A 107 8.18 3.12 8.11
C SER A 107 8.85 3.65 9.41
N ARG A 108 8.33 4.72 9.99
CA ARG A 108 8.79 5.25 11.26
C ARG A 108 8.44 4.33 12.45
N LEU A 109 7.35 3.56 12.35
CA LEU A 109 6.77 2.77 13.45
C LEU A 109 7.17 1.30 13.38
N CYS A 110 7.25 0.74 12.18
CA CYS A 110 7.43 -0.69 11.94
C CYS A 110 8.68 -1.29 12.57
N GLY A 111 9.76 -0.51 12.64
CA GLY A 111 11.01 -0.96 13.25
C GLY A 111 10.84 -1.32 14.72
N ALA A 112 10.26 -0.44 15.50
CA ALA A 112 10.03 -0.63 16.94
C ALA A 112 8.97 -1.71 17.22
N ALA A 113 7.88 -1.71 16.44
CA ALA A 113 6.79 -2.69 16.57
C ALA A 113 7.28 -4.12 16.30
N SER A 114 7.96 -4.32 15.15
CA SER A 114 8.43 -5.66 14.74
C SER A 114 9.51 -6.22 15.66
N GLU A 115 10.37 -5.37 16.21
CA GLU A 115 11.37 -5.80 17.18
C GLU A 115 10.73 -6.22 18.51
N ALA A 116 9.72 -5.48 18.95
CA ALA A 116 8.96 -5.86 20.15
C ALA A 116 8.20 -7.19 19.94
N ALA A 117 7.55 -7.38 18.78
CA ALA A 117 6.89 -8.63 18.43
C ALA A 117 7.87 -9.82 18.35
N ALA A 118 9.03 -9.62 17.71
CA ALA A 118 10.05 -10.66 17.58
C ALA A 118 10.60 -11.12 18.95
N ARG A 119 10.78 -10.21 19.91
CA ARG A 119 11.18 -10.55 21.30
C ARG A 119 10.15 -11.45 22.00
N GLN A 120 8.88 -11.39 21.60
CA GLN A 120 7.81 -12.23 22.13
C GLN A 120 7.57 -13.50 21.28
N ASN A 121 8.41 -13.76 20.27
CA ASN A 121 8.25 -14.86 19.31
C ASN A 121 6.89 -14.83 18.59
N VAL A 122 6.37 -13.63 18.29
CA VAL A 122 5.12 -13.41 17.58
C VAL A 122 5.42 -13.06 16.13
N ILE A 123 4.60 -13.54 15.20
CA ILE A 123 4.70 -13.21 13.78
C ILE A 123 4.30 -11.74 13.59
N TYR A 124 5.19 -10.95 12.97
CA TYR A 124 4.91 -9.60 12.57
C TYR A 124 4.75 -9.52 11.05
N TRP A 125 3.54 -9.16 10.62
CA TRP A 125 3.14 -9.12 9.22
C TRP A 125 2.94 -7.68 8.78
N GLU A 126 3.95 -7.12 8.13
CA GLU A 126 3.97 -5.73 7.69
C GLU A 126 3.39 -5.58 6.29
N THR A 127 2.53 -4.58 6.11
CA THR A 127 1.80 -4.40 4.86
C THR A 127 2.07 -3.07 4.15
N SER A 128 2.83 -2.16 4.78
CA SER A 128 3.01 -0.81 4.24
C SER A 128 4.38 -0.17 4.50
N CYS A 129 5.14 -0.65 5.49
CA CYS A 129 6.47 -0.12 5.80
C CYS A 129 7.47 -0.42 4.68
N VAL A 130 8.10 0.61 4.14
CA VAL A 130 9.05 0.50 3.02
C VAL A 130 10.51 0.74 3.39
N ASP A 131 10.85 0.92 4.68
CA ASP A 131 12.24 1.08 5.14
C ASP A 131 13.10 -0.08 4.59
N PRO A 132 14.15 0.19 3.78
CA PRO A 132 14.95 -0.87 3.15
C PRO A 132 15.76 -1.70 4.16
N ARG A 133 15.89 -1.24 5.41
CA ARG A 133 16.57 -1.97 6.49
C ARG A 133 15.64 -2.93 7.23
N PHE A 134 14.31 -2.79 7.04
CA PHE A 134 13.30 -3.49 7.85
C PHE A 134 13.53 -5.00 7.92
N ASN A 135 13.68 -5.69 6.81
CA ASN A 135 13.90 -7.14 6.77
C ASN A 135 15.37 -7.54 6.97
N LYS A 136 16.34 -6.60 6.90
CA LYS A 136 17.78 -6.88 7.00
C LYS A 136 18.33 -6.98 8.42
N ARG A 137 17.44 -6.91 9.43
CA ARG A 137 17.82 -6.95 10.87
C ARG A 137 17.99 -8.34 11.44
N GLY A 138 17.82 -9.40 10.64
CA GLY A 138 17.95 -10.80 11.07
C GLY A 138 16.80 -11.30 11.96
N LEU A 139 15.66 -10.63 11.97
CA LEU A 139 14.47 -11.03 12.74
C LEU A 139 13.71 -12.13 12.01
N LYS A 140 13.52 -13.30 12.64
CA LYS A 140 13.02 -14.51 11.97
C LYS A 140 11.54 -14.47 11.57
N ASN A 141 10.69 -13.87 12.40
CA ASN A 141 9.22 -13.92 12.27
C ASN A 141 8.66 -12.59 11.78
N VAL A 142 9.44 -11.86 11.00
CA VAL A 142 9.07 -10.54 10.45
C VAL A 142 9.00 -10.63 8.94
N TYR A 143 7.83 -10.29 8.40
CA TYR A 143 7.55 -10.38 6.96
C TYR A 143 7.01 -9.06 6.46
N ARG A 144 7.36 -8.69 5.22
CA ARG A 144 6.80 -7.52 4.53
C ARG A 144 6.21 -7.91 3.19
N THR A 145 4.97 -7.51 2.96
CA THR A 145 4.23 -7.81 1.72
C THR A 145 4.45 -6.79 0.62
N GLU A 146 4.77 -5.55 1.00
CA GLU A 146 5.01 -4.38 0.15
C GLU A 146 6.44 -4.39 -0.42
N ILE A 147 6.70 -3.64 -1.52
CA ILE A 147 8.07 -3.36 -1.96
C ILE A 147 8.82 -2.53 -0.92
N ASP A 148 10.14 -2.53 -1.00
CA ASP A 148 10.93 -1.59 -0.23
C ASP A 148 11.10 -0.24 -0.96
N ALA A 149 11.67 0.73 -0.26
CA ALA A 149 11.92 2.06 -0.81
C ALA A 149 12.82 2.04 -2.06
N THR A 150 13.64 0.98 -2.23
CA THR A 150 14.46 0.80 -3.44
C THR A 150 13.57 0.63 -4.66
N GLY A 151 12.53 -0.21 -4.55
CA GLY A 151 11.55 -0.41 -5.62
C GLY A 151 10.81 0.87 -5.98
N PHE A 152 10.35 1.63 -4.98
CA PHE A 152 9.69 2.92 -5.24
C PHE A 152 10.58 3.90 -6.00
N GLY A 153 11.81 4.10 -5.55
CA GLY A 153 12.76 4.98 -6.24
C GLY A 153 13.05 4.49 -7.67
N TRP A 154 13.15 3.18 -7.87
CA TRP A 154 13.40 2.60 -9.18
C TRP A 154 12.26 2.83 -10.16
N TYR A 155 11.03 2.54 -9.79
CA TYR A 155 9.87 2.76 -10.66
C TYR A 155 9.67 4.24 -11.01
N ASN A 156 9.86 5.16 -10.04
CA ASN A 156 9.77 6.58 -10.30
C ASN A 156 10.77 7.04 -11.36
N ILE A 157 12.05 6.67 -11.20
CA ILE A 157 13.08 7.09 -12.14
C ILE A 157 12.93 6.42 -13.49
N GLU A 158 12.47 5.18 -13.54
CA GLU A 158 12.15 4.51 -14.79
C GLU A 158 11.03 5.23 -15.56
N PHE A 159 9.96 5.59 -14.87
CA PHE A 159 8.87 6.37 -15.46
C PHE A 159 9.36 7.73 -15.97
N ILE A 160 10.17 8.44 -15.19
CA ILE A 160 10.77 9.71 -15.60
C ILE A 160 11.62 9.52 -16.87
N ALA A 161 12.52 8.54 -16.86
CA ALA A 161 13.46 8.32 -17.95
C ALA A 161 12.77 7.87 -19.25
N LYS A 162 11.84 6.92 -19.16
CA LYS A 162 11.24 6.27 -20.33
C LYS A 162 9.97 6.95 -20.83
N HIS A 163 9.25 7.68 -19.97
CA HIS A 163 7.95 8.25 -20.33
C HIS A 163 7.89 9.78 -20.26
N LEU A 164 8.59 10.44 -19.33
CA LEU A 164 8.58 11.89 -19.24
C LEU A 164 9.65 12.55 -20.11
N ALA A 165 10.89 12.04 -20.09
CA ALA A 165 11.99 12.61 -20.85
C ALA A 165 11.68 12.76 -22.38
N PRO A 166 11.17 11.71 -23.07
CA PRO A 166 10.82 11.81 -24.48
C PRO A 166 9.72 12.86 -24.76
N ARG A 167 8.75 13.00 -23.85
CA ARG A 167 7.67 13.98 -23.97
C ARG A 167 8.12 15.43 -23.77
N PHE A 168 9.28 15.62 -23.14
CA PHE A 168 9.94 16.93 -23.06
C PHE A 168 10.90 17.19 -24.22
N GLY A 169 11.05 16.23 -25.16
CA GLY A 169 12.05 16.29 -26.22
C GLY A 169 13.49 16.19 -25.71
N LYS A 170 13.71 15.53 -24.56
CA LYS A 170 14.99 15.41 -23.89
C LYS A 170 15.44 13.93 -23.76
N LYS A 171 16.74 13.72 -23.70
CA LYS A 171 17.32 12.47 -23.21
C LYS A 171 17.31 12.49 -21.67
N PRO A 172 17.31 11.35 -20.98
CA PRO A 172 17.32 11.32 -19.52
C PRO A 172 18.47 12.12 -18.88
N ASN A 173 19.67 12.07 -19.45
CA ASN A 173 20.83 12.80 -18.94
C ASN A 173 20.80 14.33 -19.16
N GLU A 174 19.82 14.82 -19.90
CA GLU A 174 19.58 16.26 -20.08
C GLU A 174 18.51 16.81 -19.10
N LEU A 175 17.90 15.92 -18.30
CA LEU A 175 16.90 16.32 -17.31
C LEU A 175 17.56 16.86 -16.05
N LYS A 176 17.07 18.00 -15.60
CA LYS A 176 17.35 18.58 -14.30
C LYS A 176 16.30 18.11 -13.29
N ILE A 177 16.71 17.43 -12.23
CA ILE A 177 15.82 16.94 -11.21
C ILE A 177 16.16 17.55 -9.85
N ALA A 178 15.15 18.07 -9.15
CA ALA A 178 15.24 18.47 -7.75
C ALA A 178 14.52 17.45 -6.89
N PHE A 179 15.17 16.98 -5.85
CA PHE A 179 14.60 16.11 -4.84
C PHE A 179 14.21 16.92 -3.61
N LEU A 180 13.00 16.67 -3.13
CA LEU A 180 12.46 17.19 -1.88
C LEU A 180 11.87 16.06 -1.09
N SER A 181 12.19 15.92 0.17
CA SER A 181 11.74 14.77 0.95
C SER A 181 11.54 15.11 2.41
N GLU A 182 10.53 14.51 3.00
CA GLU A 182 10.46 14.43 4.44
C GLU A 182 11.61 13.56 5.00
N ASP A 183 12.01 13.78 6.25
CA ASP A 183 13.25 13.27 6.84
C ASP A 183 13.11 11.90 7.56
N SER A 184 11.97 11.22 7.48
CA SER A 184 11.83 9.88 8.05
C SER A 184 12.49 8.81 7.17
N SER A 185 12.55 7.58 7.67
CA SER A 185 13.11 6.44 6.93
C SER A 185 12.37 6.13 5.63
N TYR A 186 11.09 6.51 5.49
CA TYR A 186 10.35 6.43 4.25
C TYR A 186 10.88 7.41 3.21
N GLY A 187 10.83 8.71 3.52
CA GLY A 187 11.24 9.74 2.58
C GLY A 187 12.71 9.63 2.19
N GLN A 188 13.59 9.43 3.17
CA GLN A 188 15.03 9.23 2.92
C GLN A 188 15.28 7.99 2.05
N GLY A 189 14.65 6.85 2.36
CA GLY A 189 14.86 5.60 1.64
C GLY A 189 14.46 5.69 0.18
N VAL A 190 13.27 6.22 -0.11
CA VAL A 190 12.77 6.40 -1.48
C VAL A 190 13.62 7.41 -2.26
N THR A 191 13.91 8.55 -1.64
CA THR A 191 14.67 9.63 -2.29
C THR A 191 16.09 9.20 -2.60
N GLU A 192 16.81 8.57 -1.66
CA GLU A 192 18.16 8.12 -1.90
C GLU A 192 18.25 7.06 -3.00
N SER A 193 17.32 6.10 -3.01
CA SER A 193 17.23 5.11 -4.08
C SER A 193 16.98 5.76 -5.45
N ALA A 194 16.07 6.74 -5.50
CA ALA A 194 15.79 7.48 -6.72
C ALA A 194 17.01 8.28 -7.20
N ARG A 195 17.71 8.98 -6.30
CA ARG A 195 18.93 9.74 -6.59
C ARG A 195 20.04 8.85 -7.17
N GLN A 196 20.29 7.71 -6.52
CA GLN A 196 21.30 6.75 -6.96
C GLN A 196 20.98 6.23 -8.37
N ARG A 197 19.73 5.84 -8.63
CA ARG A 197 19.33 5.35 -9.95
C ARG A 197 19.38 6.45 -11.02
N ALA A 198 18.86 7.63 -10.70
CA ALA A 198 18.87 8.78 -11.61
C ALA A 198 20.28 9.11 -12.08
N LYS A 199 21.24 9.12 -11.17
CA LYS A 199 22.67 9.39 -11.46
C LYS A 199 23.34 8.24 -12.19
N ASN A 200 23.27 7.02 -11.64
CA ASN A 200 24.16 5.92 -12.05
C ASN A 200 23.67 5.22 -13.32
N GLU A 201 22.35 5.12 -13.51
CA GLU A 201 21.75 4.43 -14.67
C GLU A 201 21.41 5.39 -15.82
N PHE A 202 20.92 6.57 -15.50
CA PHE A 202 20.38 7.51 -16.49
C PHE A 202 21.18 8.79 -16.65
N GLY A 203 22.17 9.07 -15.81
CA GLY A 203 23.01 10.27 -15.87
C GLY A 203 22.24 11.57 -15.68
N MET A 204 21.06 11.54 -15.03
CA MET A 204 20.25 12.73 -14.77
C MET A 204 20.99 13.76 -13.92
N GLN A 205 20.73 15.04 -14.15
CA GLN A 205 21.38 16.15 -13.45
C GLN A 205 20.61 16.46 -12.17
N GLU A 206 21.09 15.98 -11.02
CA GLU A 206 20.60 16.41 -9.72
C GLU A 206 21.00 17.87 -9.52
N VAL A 207 20.01 18.77 -9.41
CA VAL A 207 20.26 20.21 -9.17
C VAL A 207 20.07 20.60 -7.71
N ALA A 208 19.29 19.85 -6.94
CA ALA A 208 19.12 20.00 -5.51
C ALA A 208 18.61 18.72 -4.86
N ALA A 209 18.92 18.53 -3.58
CA ALA A 209 18.28 17.56 -2.70
C ALA A 209 18.07 18.22 -1.31
N GLU A 210 16.80 18.39 -0.95
CA GLU A 210 16.39 19.04 0.30
C GLU A 210 15.57 18.08 1.15
N TYR A 211 15.81 18.13 2.46
CA TYR A 211 15.07 17.35 3.45
C TYR A 211 14.44 18.27 4.48
N TYR A 212 13.24 17.91 4.95
CA TYR A 212 12.52 18.67 5.96
C TYR A 212 11.81 17.75 6.95
N ASN A 213 11.57 18.28 8.15
CA ASN A 213 10.81 17.56 9.16
C ASN A 213 9.30 17.76 8.92
N PHE A 214 8.58 16.68 8.55
CA PHE A 214 7.15 16.75 8.20
C PHE A 214 6.24 17.11 9.39
N GLN A 215 6.72 16.96 10.63
CA GLN A 215 5.94 17.30 11.82
C GLN A 215 5.98 18.79 12.15
N THR A 216 7.00 19.51 11.69
CA THR A 216 7.24 20.91 12.05
C THR A 216 7.25 21.85 10.87
N ILE A 217 7.33 21.35 9.62
CA ILE A 217 7.33 22.19 8.43
C ILE A 217 6.01 22.96 8.31
N ASN A 218 6.12 24.27 8.16
CA ASN A 218 4.99 25.18 7.96
C ASN A 218 5.23 26.19 6.84
N ASP A 219 6.43 26.22 6.26
CA ASP A 219 6.82 27.11 5.17
C ASP A 219 7.87 26.46 4.26
N PHE A 220 7.54 26.30 2.96
CA PHE A 220 8.44 25.84 1.92
C PHE A 220 9.03 26.98 1.08
N THR A 221 8.71 28.23 1.38
CA THR A 221 9.16 29.41 0.61
C THR A 221 10.67 29.41 0.36
N PRO A 222 11.55 29.17 1.33
CA PRO A 222 12.99 29.16 1.10
C PRO A 222 13.44 28.10 0.10
N ILE A 223 12.85 26.90 0.17
CA ILE A 223 13.14 25.78 -0.75
C ILE A 223 12.62 26.10 -2.15
N ILE A 224 11.41 26.63 -2.26
CA ILE A 224 10.79 27.01 -3.55
C ILE A 224 11.62 28.11 -4.25
N VAL A 225 12.08 29.13 -3.52
CA VAL A 225 12.95 30.17 -4.06
C VAL A 225 14.24 29.59 -4.62
N LYS A 226 14.88 28.68 -3.88
CA LYS A 226 16.07 27.96 -4.34
C LYS A 226 15.79 27.14 -5.60
N PHE A 227 14.70 26.39 -5.63
CA PHE A 227 14.34 25.58 -6.79
C PHE A 227 14.02 26.42 -8.02
N LYS A 228 13.38 27.58 -7.85
CA LYS A 228 13.14 28.53 -8.95
C LYS A 228 14.45 28.99 -9.62
N GLN A 229 15.48 29.27 -8.83
CA GLN A 229 16.80 29.68 -9.35
C GLN A 229 17.49 28.53 -10.11
N LEU A 230 17.34 27.29 -9.64
CA LEU A 230 17.94 26.10 -10.24
C LEU A 230 17.18 25.60 -11.47
N ALA A 231 15.93 26.01 -11.63
CA ALA A 231 15.03 25.69 -12.74
C ALA A 231 15.01 24.18 -13.08
N PRO A 232 14.58 23.29 -12.15
CA PRO A 232 14.46 21.88 -12.43
C PRO A 232 13.37 21.60 -13.47
N ASP A 233 13.60 20.59 -14.31
CA ASP A 233 12.53 20.04 -15.16
C ASP A 233 11.53 19.25 -14.33
N ILE A 234 12.02 18.54 -13.31
CA ILE A 234 11.23 17.64 -12.46
C ILE A 234 11.45 17.95 -10.99
N VAL A 235 10.36 17.97 -10.25
CA VAL A 235 10.37 17.92 -8.78
C VAL A 235 9.94 16.53 -8.34
N HIS A 236 10.88 15.76 -7.77
CA HIS A 236 10.60 14.51 -7.08
C HIS A 236 10.39 14.83 -5.60
N HIS A 237 9.13 14.76 -5.13
CA HIS A 237 8.79 15.15 -3.78
C HIS A 237 8.13 14.00 -3.03
N ILE A 238 8.76 13.53 -1.97
CA ILE A 238 8.23 12.52 -1.05
C ILE A 238 7.78 13.23 0.23
N GLY A 239 6.47 13.17 0.49
CA GLY A 239 5.84 13.84 1.60
C GLY A 239 4.58 13.14 2.09
N TYR A 240 4.06 13.59 3.21
CA TYR A 240 2.82 13.10 3.82
C TYR A 240 1.61 13.97 3.44
N THR A 241 0.44 13.57 3.93
CA THR A 241 -0.84 14.21 3.59
C THR A 241 -0.96 15.66 4.07
N ASN A 242 -0.19 16.06 5.10
CA ASN A 242 -0.23 17.44 5.61
C ASN A 242 0.71 18.39 4.87
N ASP A 243 1.89 17.94 4.48
CA ASP A 243 2.94 18.77 3.90
C ASP A 243 2.86 18.88 2.36
N ALA A 244 2.42 17.84 1.67
CA ALA A 244 2.28 17.85 0.23
C ALA A 244 1.33 18.96 -0.30
N PRO A 245 0.12 19.16 0.27
CA PRO A 245 -0.73 20.30 -0.11
C PRO A 245 -0.11 21.66 0.21
N LEU A 246 0.66 21.76 1.30
CA LEU A 246 1.34 23.01 1.68
C LEU A 246 2.38 23.40 0.62
N PHE A 247 3.28 22.47 0.26
CA PHE A 247 4.24 22.71 -0.83
C PHE A 247 3.56 23.11 -2.12
N TRP A 248 2.51 22.38 -2.51
CA TRP A 248 1.81 22.60 -3.77
C TRP A 248 1.16 23.99 -3.85
N ARG A 249 0.49 24.43 -2.78
CA ARG A 249 -0.09 25.78 -2.67
C ARG A 249 0.98 26.86 -2.76
N GLN A 250 2.04 26.74 -1.96
CA GLN A 250 3.11 27.75 -1.95
C GLN A 250 3.88 27.78 -3.27
N ALA A 251 4.05 26.64 -3.95
CA ALA A 251 4.61 26.61 -5.31
C ALA A 251 3.73 27.40 -6.30
N LYS A 252 2.40 27.26 -6.22
CA LYS A 252 1.46 28.03 -7.01
C LYS A 252 1.51 29.52 -6.68
N GLU A 253 1.42 29.88 -5.41
CA GLU A 253 1.45 31.26 -4.92
C GLU A 253 2.71 32.02 -5.37
N GLN A 254 3.84 31.31 -5.42
CA GLN A 254 5.11 31.88 -5.86
C GLN A 254 5.34 31.76 -7.37
N GLY A 255 4.38 31.21 -8.14
CA GLY A 255 4.53 31.02 -9.58
C GLY A 255 5.71 30.10 -9.94
N PHE A 256 6.03 29.13 -9.08
CA PHE A 256 7.06 28.13 -9.37
C PHE A 256 6.55 27.14 -10.41
N LEU A 257 7.22 27.06 -11.55
CA LEU A 257 6.88 26.17 -12.65
C LEU A 257 7.93 25.07 -12.80
N PHE A 258 7.47 23.86 -13.04
CA PHE A 258 8.25 22.67 -13.36
C PHE A 258 7.48 21.81 -14.37
N LYS A 259 8.19 20.99 -15.16
CA LYS A 259 7.55 20.22 -16.25
C LYS A 259 6.80 18.99 -15.75
N ALA A 260 7.22 18.40 -14.64
CA ALA A 260 6.50 17.33 -13.96
C ALA A 260 6.82 17.30 -12.46
N HIS A 261 5.89 16.74 -11.71
CA HIS A 261 6.02 16.39 -10.32
C HIS A 261 5.82 14.88 -10.18
N VAL A 262 6.65 14.21 -9.40
CA VAL A 262 6.56 12.76 -9.18
C VAL A 262 6.70 12.46 -7.69
N HIS A 263 5.80 11.62 -7.20
CA HIS A 263 5.74 11.13 -5.83
C HIS A 263 5.71 9.60 -5.81
N ALA A 264 5.95 8.97 -4.66
CA ALA A 264 5.73 7.55 -4.42
C ALA A 264 5.09 7.30 -3.06
N GLY A 265 4.12 6.39 -3.01
CA GLY A 265 3.45 5.94 -1.80
C GLY A 265 2.00 6.40 -1.68
N ALA A 266 1.29 5.72 -0.80
CA ALA A 266 -0.14 5.87 -0.56
C ALA A 266 -0.52 7.07 0.34
N THR A 267 0.37 8.01 0.48
CA THR A 267 0.25 9.23 1.29
C THR A 267 0.50 10.47 0.44
N GLY A 268 0.48 11.66 1.02
CA GLY A 268 0.78 12.89 0.28
C GLY A 268 -0.05 13.02 -0.98
N TYR A 269 0.62 13.12 -2.12
CA TYR A 269 -0.01 13.22 -3.46
C TYR A 269 -0.78 11.97 -3.88
N GLY A 270 -0.52 10.83 -3.28
CA GLY A 270 -1.25 9.57 -3.48
C GLY A 270 -2.53 9.45 -2.64
N SER A 271 -2.77 10.39 -1.73
CA SER A 271 -3.94 10.42 -0.86
C SER A 271 -5.13 11.15 -1.50
N SER A 272 -6.35 10.63 -1.28
CA SER A 272 -7.58 11.34 -1.69
C SER A 272 -7.71 12.74 -1.06
N ASP A 273 -7.08 12.96 0.08
CA ASP A 273 -7.12 14.26 0.76
C ASP A 273 -6.33 15.34 0.01
N PHE A 274 -5.27 14.96 -0.72
CA PHE A 274 -4.58 15.89 -1.62
C PHE A 274 -5.51 16.41 -2.72
N GLY A 275 -6.23 15.51 -3.39
CA GLY A 275 -7.19 15.91 -4.42
C GLY A 275 -8.32 16.78 -3.88
N LYS A 276 -8.86 16.44 -2.68
CA LYS A 276 -9.88 17.26 -2.01
C LYS A 276 -9.36 18.66 -1.66
N ALA A 277 -8.11 18.76 -1.18
CA ALA A 277 -7.51 20.03 -0.77
C ALA A 277 -7.12 20.91 -1.96
N MET A 278 -6.73 20.31 -3.09
CA MET A 278 -6.19 21.03 -4.26
C MET A 278 -7.18 21.20 -5.40
N GLY A 279 -8.25 20.39 -5.47
CA GLY A 279 -9.19 20.44 -6.57
C GLY A 279 -8.49 20.32 -7.94
N ASN A 280 -8.81 21.20 -8.88
CA ASN A 280 -8.19 21.19 -10.21
C ASN A 280 -6.69 21.51 -10.20
N ASP A 281 -6.18 22.17 -9.17
CA ASP A 281 -4.74 22.44 -9.06
C ASP A 281 -3.92 21.15 -8.92
N ALA A 282 -4.54 20.05 -8.46
CA ALA A 282 -3.90 18.73 -8.39
C ALA A 282 -3.59 18.15 -9.78
N ASN A 283 -4.29 18.61 -10.84
CA ASN A 283 -4.17 18.07 -12.18
C ASN A 283 -2.71 17.98 -12.65
N GLY A 284 -2.33 16.83 -13.14
CA GLY A 284 -0.98 16.54 -13.64
C GLY A 284 0.02 16.06 -12.60
N ALA A 285 -0.27 16.12 -11.30
CA ALA A 285 0.60 15.53 -10.28
C ALA A 285 0.60 14.00 -10.38
N PHE A 286 1.80 13.41 -10.38
CA PHE A 286 1.99 11.97 -10.44
C PHE A 286 2.26 11.38 -9.05
N ALA A 287 1.73 10.17 -8.82
CA ALA A 287 2.04 9.36 -7.64
C ALA A 287 2.15 7.87 -8.03
N LEU A 288 3.22 7.23 -7.60
CA LEU A 288 3.45 5.79 -7.76
C LEU A 288 2.87 5.06 -6.57
N LEU A 289 1.87 4.23 -6.80
CA LEU A 289 1.21 3.43 -5.76
C LEU A 289 0.42 2.25 -6.37
N GLU A 290 -0.52 1.67 -5.62
CA GLU A 290 -1.44 0.63 -6.07
C GLU A 290 -2.39 1.17 -7.16
N PRO A 291 -3.08 0.27 -7.92
CA PRO A 291 -3.87 0.69 -9.06
C PRO A 291 -5.09 1.52 -8.66
N GLY A 292 -5.35 2.57 -9.43
CA GLY A 292 -6.52 3.44 -9.31
C GLY A 292 -7.56 3.22 -10.42
N PRO A 293 -8.56 4.11 -10.54
CA PRO A 293 -9.47 4.13 -11.68
C PRO A 293 -8.74 4.07 -13.02
N GLY A 294 -9.35 3.40 -14.00
CA GLY A 294 -8.73 3.17 -15.31
C GLY A 294 -7.82 1.95 -15.38
N PHE A 295 -7.61 1.25 -14.29
CA PHE A 295 -6.87 -0.01 -14.29
C PHE A 295 -7.65 -1.14 -14.98
N LYS A 296 -6.98 -1.87 -15.86
CA LYS A 296 -7.55 -2.99 -16.60
C LYS A 296 -7.54 -4.27 -15.78
N LEU A 297 -8.70 -4.70 -15.28
CA LEU A 297 -8.81 -5.97 -14.57
C LEU A 297 -8.41 -7.16 -15.45
N GLU A 298 -8.69 -7.08 -16.76
CA GLU A 298 -8.40 -8.13 -17.75
C GLU A 298 -6.90 -8.40 -17.90
N SER A 299 -6.05 -7.49 -17.46
CA SER A 299 -4.59 -7.67 -17.44
C SER A 299 -4.12 -8.60 -16.30
N LEU A 300 -4.99 -8.89 -15.35
CA LEU A 300 -4.68 -9.79 -14.23
C LEU A 300 -4.91 -11.26 -14.59
N LYS A 301 -4.34 -12.17 -13.79
CA LYS A 301 -4.68 -13.59 -13.83
C LYS A 301 -6.13 -13.81 -13.36
N PRO A 302 -6.82 -14.90 -13.76
CA PRO A 302 -8.24 -15.10 -13.42
C PRO A 302 -8.56 -14.97 -11.92
N ASP A 303 -7.72 -15.55 -11.04
CA ASP A 303 -7.92 -15.46 -9.59
C ASP A 303 -7.71 -14.03 -9.09
N GLY A 304 -6.71 -13.33 -9.62
CA GLY A 304 -6.45 -11.92 -9.33
C GLY A 304 -7.59 -11.01 -9.79
N GLN A 305 -8.13 -11.24 -11.00
CA GLN A 305 -9.31 -10.50 -11.50
C GLN A 305 -10.50 -10.62 -10.53
N LYS A 306 -10.79 -11.86 -10.12
CA LYS A 306 -11.91 -12.14 -9.22
C LYS A 306 -11.74 -11.43 -7.88
N ILE A 307 -10.61 -11.63 -7.22
CA ILE A 307 -10.42 -11.09 -5.87
C ILE A 307 -10.25 -9.58 -5.87
N GLU A 308 -9.59 -9.00 -6.88
CA GLU A 308 -9.48 -7.56 -7.04
C GLU A 308 -10.85 -6.91 -7.24
N LYS A 309 -11.70 -7.51 -8.10
CA LYS A 309 -13.07 -7.02 -8.31
C LYS A 309 -13.88 -7.05 -7.02
N GLU A 310 -13.88 -8.16 -6.31
CA GLU A 310 -14.61 -8.33 -5.06
C GLU A 310 -14.14 -7.32 -3.99
N PHE A 311 -12.83 -7.11 -3.88
CA PHE A 311 -12.26 -6.13 -2.98
C PHE A 311 -12.72 -4.70 -3.32
N ARG A 312 -12.67 -4.31 -4.60
CA ARG A 312 -13.14 -3.00 -5.07
C ARG A 312 -14.62 -2.80 -4.76
N ASP A 313 -15.45 -3.80 -5.06
CA ASP A 313 -16.89 -3.74 -4.80
C ASP A 313 -17.17 -3.59 -3.30
N ALA A 314 -16.43 -4.30 -2.45
CA ALA A 314 -16.56 -4.22 -1.00
C ALA A 314 -16.14 -2.83 -0.45
N VAL A 315 -15.02 -2.28 -0.93
CA VAL A 315 -14.58 -0.92 -0.55
C VAL A 315 -15.59 0.12 -1.04
N GLN A 316 -16.01 0.07 -2.31
CA GLN A 316 -16.99 0.99 -2.87
C GLN A 316 -18.31 0.96 -2.09
N LYS A 317 -18.78 -0.23 -1.71
CA LYS A 317 -20.00 -0.41 -0.91
C LYS A 317 -19.88 0.24 0.48
N ARG A 318 -18.71 0.12 1.12
CA ARG A 318 -18.49 0.62 2.48
C ARG A 318 -18.18 2.12 2.52
N THR A 319 -17.37 2.62 1.59
CA THR A 319 -16.82 3.99 1.62
C THR A 319 -17.47 4.94 0.61
N GLY A 320 -18.20 4.43 -0.38
CA GLY A 320 -18.69 5.21 -1.53
C GLY A 320 -17.60 5.60 -2.52
N SER A 321 -16.36 5.11 -2.37
CA SER A 321 -15.20 5.53 -3.15
C SER A 321 -14.43 4.33 -3.72
N TYR A 322 -13.67 4.56 -4.79
CA TYR A 322 -12.70 3.58 -5.26
C TYR A 322 -11.59 3.39 -4.22
N PRO A 323 -11.11 2.15 -3.97
CA PRO A 323 -10.00 1.92 -3.06
C PRO A 323 -8.74 2.60 -3.59
N LEU A 324 -8.08 3.36 -2.74
CA LEU A 324 -6.79 3.98 -3.04
C LEU A 324 -5.82 3.75 -1.88
N GLY A 325 -4.55 3.59 -2.20
CA GLY A 325 -3.44 3.63 -1.26
C GLY A 325 -3.65 2.74 -0.03
N ALA A 326 -3.87 3.35 1.13
CA ALA A 326 -3.92 2.64 2.40
C ALA A 326 -4.93 1.48 2.45
N HIS A 327 -6.12 1.61 1.83
CA HIS A 327 -7.08 0.50 1.75
C HIS A 327 -6.50 -0.69 0.98
N GLN A 328 -5.78 -0.43 -0.10
CA GLN A 328 -5.24 -1.47 -0.98
C GLN A 328 -4.03 -2.18 -0.37
N LEU A 329 -3.16 -1.44 0.32
CA LEU A 329 -2.03 -2.01 1.07
C LEU A 329 -2.52 -2.98 2.15
N ALA A 330 -3.48 -2.54 2.97
CA ALA A 330 -4.10 -3.38 3.98
C ALA A 330 -4.80 -4.60 3.34
N GLY A 331 -5.58 -4.36 2.28
CA GLY A 331 -6.34 -5.39 1.59
C GLY A 331 -5.46 -6.48 1.00
N GLY A 332 -4.46 -6.11 0.20
CA GLY A 332 -3.51 -7.04 -0.39
C GLY A 332 -2.72 -7.82 0.66
N GLY A 333 -2.23 -7.11 1.69
CA GLY A 333 -1.44 -7.70 2.76
C GLY A 333 -2.22 -8.69 3.63
N LEU A 334 -3.46 -8.36 4.02
CA LEU A 334 -4.27 -9.28 4.84
C LEU A 334 -4.78 -10.48 4.03
N TRP A 335 -5.12 -10.28 2.75
CA TRP A 335 -5.48 -11.39 1.88
C TRP A 335 -4.32 -12.36 1.69
N LEU A 336 -3.10 -11.85 1.54
CA LEU A 336 -1.91 -12.68 1.47
C LEU A 336 -1.67 -13.45 2.77
N LEU A 337 -1.84 -12.81 3.94
CA LEU A 337 -1.77 -13.50 5.24
C LEU A 337 -2.77 -14.66 5.31
N LYS A 338 -3.99 -14.46 4.84
CA LYS A 338 -5.00 -15.53 4.76
C LYS A 338 -4.52 -16.71 3.90
N LEU A 339 -3.93 -16.45 2.74
CA LEU A 339 -3.39 -17.52 1.88
C LEU A 339 -2.26 -18.31 2.57
N VAL A 340 -1.39 -17.63 3.30
CA VAL A 340 -0.33 -18.28 4.09
C VAL A 340 -0.94 -19.15 5.18
N LEU A 341 -1.91 -18.65 5.95
CA LEU A 341 -2.57 -19.39 7.02
C LEU A 341 -3.36 -20.61 6.50
N ASP A 342 -4.01 -20.47 5.34
CA ASP A 342 -4.68 -21.59 4.67
C ASP A 342 -3.69 -22.69 4.26
N ARG A 343 -2.47 -22.31 3.89
CA ARG A 343 -1.44 -23.24 3.47
C ARG A 343 -0.74 -23.88 4.66
N SER A 344 -0.35 -23.11 5.68
CA SER A 344 0.33 -23.57 6.88
C SER A 344 -0.57 -24.41 7.80
N LYS A 345 -1.87 -24.09 7.83
CA LYS A 345 -2.88 -24.62 8.78
C LYS A 345 -2.51 -24.39 10.25
N THR A 346 -1.61 -23.45 10.52
CA THR A 346 -1.09 -23.15 11.86
C THR A 346 -0.48 -21.75 11.91
N ASP A 347 -0.38 -21.19 13.10
CA ASP A 347 0.39 -19.98 13.44
C ASP A 347 1.69 -20.31 14.20
N ASP A 348 2.12 -21.56 14.21
CA ASP A 348 3.46 -21.95 14.63
C ASP A 348 4.50 -21.26 13.74
N PRO A 349 5.44 -20.47 14.29
CA PRO A 349 6.29 -19.60 13.48
C PRO A 349 7.16 -20.33 12.44
N ASP A 350 7.63 -21.54 12.74
CA ASP A 350 8.49 -22.29 11.81
C ASP A 350 7.68 -22.83 10.62
N LYS A 351 6.54 -23.47 10.90
CA LYS A 351 5.64 -23.97 9.85
C LYS A 351 5.00 -22.83 9.04
N PHE A 352 4.71 -21.71 9.68
CA PHE A 352 4.25 -20.51 9.01
C PHE A 352 5.33 -19.99 8.04
N ARG A 353 6.59 -19.96 8.48
CA ARG A 353 7.71 -19.58 7.62
C ARG A 353 7.84 -20.50 6.40
N ASP A 354 7.75 -21.81 6.57
CA ASP A 354 7.80 -22.77 5.47
C ASP A 354 6.69 -22.50 4.44
N ALA A 355 5.48 -22.20 4.92
CA ALA A 355 4.37 -21.83 4.06
C ALA A 355 4.64 -20.52 3.29
N VAL A 356 5.16 -19.47 3.96
CA VAL A 356 5.56 -18.21 3.32
C VAL A 356 6.60 -18.46 2.22
N MET A 357 7.68 -19.19 2.53
CA MET A 357 8.78 -19.46 1.60
C MET A 357 8.38 -20.33 0.41
N SER A 358 7.31 -21.12 0.56
CA SER A 358 6.79 -21.99 -0.52
C SER A 358 5.87 -21.28 -1.51
N LEU A 359 5.49 -20.03 -1.26
CA LEU A 359 4.65 -19.26 -2.19
C LEU A 359 5.48 -18.72 -3.36
N ASP A 360 5.03 -19.01 -4.58
CA ASP A 360 5.52 -18.40 -5.81
C ASP A 360 4.34 -18.16 -6.74
N LEU A 361 3.76 -16.97 -6.66
CA LEU A 361 2.63 -16.55 -7.49
C LEU A 361 3.10 -15.42 -8.43
N PRO A 362 2.80 -15.52 -9.74
CA PRO A 362 3.18 -14.48 -10.69
C PRO A 362 2.41 -13.18 -10.44
N VAL A 363 2.95 -12.07 -10.94
CA VAL A 363 2.24 -10.78 -11.02
C VAL A 363 0.88 -10.97 -11.65
N GLY A 364 -0.13 -10.31 -11.12
CA GLY A 364 -1.52 -10.43 -11.55
C GLY A 364 -2.35 -11.46 -10.77
N SER A 365 -1.79 -12.15 -9.77
CA SER A 365 -2.49 -13.24 -9.05
C SER A 365 -3.28 -12.77 -7.81
N MET A 366 -3.04 -11.56 -7.32
CA MET A 366 -3.53 -11.07 -6.03
C MET A 366 -4.31 -9.78 -6.17
N ILE A 367 -4.87 -9.30 -5.06
CA ILE A 367 -5.33 -7.92 -4.90
C ILE A 367 -4.16 -6.99 -5.31
N ASN A 368 -4.48 -5.84 -5.88
CA ASN A 368 -3.54 -4.86 -6.44
C ASN A 368 -2.76 -5.36 -7.68
N GLY A 369 -3.09 -6.53 -8.21
CA GLY A 369 -2.31 -7.15 -9.27
C GLY A 369 -0.95 -7.68 -8.83
N TRP A 370 -0.74 -7.83 -7.53
CA TRP A 370 0.52 -8.37 -7.01
C TRP A 370 0.70 -9.85 -7.31
N GLY A 371 1.95 -10.27 -7.36
CA GLY A 371 2.38 -11.64 -7.18
C GLY A 371 2.99 -11.82 -5.79
N VAL A 372 3.54 -13.01 -5.53
CA VAL A 372 4.13 -13.35 -4.24
C VAL A 372 5.36 -14.21 -4.44
N LYS A 373 6.46 -13.81 -3.84
CA LYS A 373 7.65 -14.63 -3.66
C LYS A 373 8.53 -14.03 -2.58
N PHE A 374 8.56 -14.65 -1.42
CA PHE A 374 9.39 -14.14 -0.32
C PHE A 374 10.85 -14.59 -0.47
N ASN A 375 11.76 -13.69 -0.15
CA ASN A 375 13.17 -14.00 0.02
C ASN A 375 13.45 -14.51 1.46
N GLN A 376 14.68 -14.96 1.71
CA GLN A 376 15.07 -15.52 3.02
C GLN A 376 15.00 -14.51 4.17
N GLU A 377 14.96 -13.21 3.86
CA GLU A 377 14.81 -12.13 4.84
C GLU A 377 13.35 -11.85 5.18
N GLY A 378 12.37 -12.54 4.55
CA GLY A 378 10.95 -12.32 4.78
C GLY A 378 10.38 -11.12 4.01
N GLN A 379 11.06 -10.66 2.96
CA GLN A 379 10.61 -9.63 2.04
C GLN A 379 9.89 -10.26 0.84
N ASN A 380 8.66 -9.84 0.53
CA ASN A 380 8.07 -10.13 -0.78
C ASN A 380 8.89 -9.41 -1.86
N ALA A 381 9.36 -10.17 -2.84
CA ALA A 381 10.34 -9.68 -3.81
C ALA A 381 9.76 -8.51 -4.64
N ASN A 382 10.58 -7.48 -4.87
CA ASN A 382 10.17 -6.27 -5.58
C ASN A 382 9.68 -6.55 -7.02
N ASP A 383 10.14 -7.63 -7.65
CA ASP A 383 9.70 -8.08 -8.98
C ASP A 383 8.34 -8.81 -8.96
N ARG A 384 7.75 -9.03 -7.78
CA ARG A 384 6.41 -9.62 -7.59
C ARG A 384 5.38 -8.59 -7.18
N VAL A 385 5.78 -7.49 -6.59
CA VAL A 385 4.88 -6.44 -6.12
C VAL A 385 4.84 -5.33 -7.18
N GLN A 386 3.88 -5.41 -8.08
CA GLN A 386 3.72 -4.44 -9.16
C GLN A 386 3.14 -3.13 -8.62
N HIS A 387 3.78 -2.01 -8.96
CA HIS A 387 3.28 -0.66 -8.71
C HIS A 387 2.93 0.05 -10.01
N TYR A 388 2.08 1.06 -9.88
CA TYR A 388 1.50 1.78 -11.00
C TYR A 388 1.73 3.27 -10.84
N MET A 389 2.03 3.96 -11.93
CA MET A 389 2.01 5.41 -11.92
C MET A 389 0.58 5.89 -12.13
N LEU A 390 0.11 6.69 -11.18
CA LEU A 390 -1.17 7.36 -11.25
C LEU A 390 -0.96 8.85 -11.49
N GLN A 391 -1.97 9.50 -12.05
CA GLN A 391 -1.98 10.94 -12.26
C GLN A 391 -3.32 11.53 -11.82
N TRP A 392 -3.28 12.65 -11.16
CA TRP A 392 -4.48 13.44 -10.89
C TRP A 392 -5.05 14.00 -12.20
N GLN A 393 -6.29 13.63 -12.50
CA GLN A 393 -7.03 14.08 -13.68
C GLN A 393 -8.49 14.37 -13.30
N ASN A 394 -8.90 15.65 -13.38
CA ASN A 394 -10.27 16.08 -13.11
C ASN A 394 -10.82 15.59 -11.74
N GLY A 395 -10.01 15.75 -10.70
CA GLY A 395 -10.39 15.37 -9.32
C GLY A 395 -10.27 13.87 -9.01
N GLN A 396 -9.77 13.06 -9.94
CA GLN A 396 -9.52 11.62 -9.73
C GLN A 396 -8.05 11.30 -9.93
N LEU A 397 -7.54 10.41 -9.10
CA LEU A 397 -6.21 9.83 -9.22
C LEU A 397 -6.32 8.55 -10.05
N VAL A 398 -5.98 8.61 -11.34
CA VAL A 398 -6.19 7.53 -12.31
C VAL A 398 -4.89 6.85 -12.68
N THR A 399 -4.91 5.52 -12.88
CA THR A 399 -3.76 4.75 -13.36
C THR A 399 -3.43 5.17 -14.79
N VAL A 400 -2.15 5.47 -15.08
CA VAL A 400 -1.69 5.91 -16.40
C VAL A 400 -0.49 5.11 -16.92
N TRP A 401 0.13 4.27 -16.10
CA TRP A 401 1.26 3.42 -16.48
C TRP A 401 1.41 2.24 -15.51
N PRO A 402 1.89 1.07 -15.95
CA PRO A 402 2.26 0.68 -17.33
C PRO A 402 1.07 0.60 -18.29
N GLU A 403 1.34 0.78 -19.60
CA GLU A 403 0.26 0.90 -20.62
C GLU A 403 -0.61 -0.37 -20.74
N GLU A 404 -0.04 -1.55 -20.51
CA GLU A 404 -0.75 -2.83 -20.52
C GLU A 404 -1.79 -2.95 -19.40
N PHE A 405 -1.63 -2.20 -18.31
CA PHE A 405 -2.52 -2.23 -17.15
C PHE A 405 -3.52 -1.08 -17.09
N THR A 406 -3.59 -0.21 -18.10
CA THR A 406 -4.49 0.95 -18.03
C THR A 406 -5.24 1.24 -19.31
N THR A 407 -6.44 1.82 -19.17
CA THR A 407 -7.21 2.42 -20.26
C THR A 407 -6.98 3.92 -20.36
N MET A 408 -6.30 4.53 -19.39
CA MET A 408 -6.08 5.97 -19.29
C MET A 408 -4.70 6.35 -19.82
N ARG A 409 -4.56 7.60 -20.26
CA ARG A 409 -3.28 8.15 -20.68
C ARG A 409 -2.89 9.34 -19.81
N ALA A 410 -1.60 9.48 -19.55
CA ALA A 410 -1.07 10.66 -18.88
C ALA A 410 -1.28 11.91 -19.71
N LYS A 411 -1.75 12.99 -19.07
CA LYS A 411 -2.05 14.32 -19.66
C LYS A 411 -1.12 15.36 -19.06
N TRP A 412 -1.19 16.58 -19.59
CA TRP A 412 -0.44 17.73 -19.08
C TRP A 412 1.05 17.45 -18.90
N ILE A 413 1.70 16.96 -19.97
CA ILE A 413 3.13 16.70 -20.03
C ILE A 413 3.72 17.47 -21.23
N PRO A 414 4.49 18.55 -20.98
CA PRO A 414 4.82 19.12 -19.67
C PRO A 414 3.62 19.74 -18.98
N LEU A 415 3.72 19.90 -17.63
CA LEU A 415 2.72 20.60 -16.83
C LEU A 415 2.53 22.02 -17.35
N PRO A 416 1.27 22.44 -17.63
CA PRO A 416 0.98 23.82 -18.00
C PRO A 416 1.15 24.79 -16.82
N ALA A 417 1.10 26.07 -17.10
CA ALA A 417 1.04 27.10 -16.07
C ALA A 417 -0.17 26.86 -15.13
N TRP A 418 -0.09 27.35 -13.91
CA TRP A 418 -1.06 27.04 -12.84
C TRP A 418 -2.50 27.40 -13.21
N ASP A 419 -2.72 28.53 -13.91
CA ASP A 419 -4.02 29.01 -14.38
C ASP A 419 -4.61 28.18 -15.53
N GLN A 420 -3.80 27.36 -16.17
CA GLN A 420 -4.17 26.50 -17.31
C GLN A 420 -4.45 25.05 -16.90
N ARG A 421 -4.30 24.68 -15.63
CA ARG A 421 -4.55 23.32 -15.09
C ARG A 421 -6.03 23.06 -14.82
N LYS A 422 -6.89 23.33 -15.81
CA LYS A 422 -8.36 23.17 -15.69
C LYS A 422 -8.83 21.82 -16.19
#